data_2b8c773d27379ce49a3b9afa1ce677d1
#
_entry.id   2b8c773d27379ce49a3b9afa1ce677d1
#
_cell.length_a   1.000
_cell.length_b   1.000
_cell.length_c   1.000
_cell.angle_alpha   90.00
_cell.angle_beta   90.00
_cell.angle_gamma   90.00
#
_symmetry.space_group_name_H-M   'P 1'
#
loop_
_entity.id
_entity.type
_entity.pdbx_description
1 polymer ?
#
loop_
_entity_poly.entity_id
_entity_poly.type
_entity_poly.pdbx_seq_one_letter_code
_entity_poly.pdbx_strand_id
1 'polypeptide(L)'
;CGGSTSSSDSSAAANTGDSDKVITVGATPTPHAEILNAAKDALEAEGYTLKVVEFTDYVQPNTALVDGDLDANYFQHTPYLNNFNKENGTDLAAAFDMHYEPFGIYAGKTASIEELADGASVAIPNDGSNETRALLLLQDAGLIKLKDGIDPTSDATKLDITENPKNLDIQEIAAEQLPRSLADVDLAVINGNYALQADLNAAEDSLITENPDYAKVYVNVVACRSGEENSDKIQALKKAMQSDDVKKYVDETYKGAVVTVF
;
A
#
# COMPACT_ATOMS: atom_id res chain seq x y z
N CYS A 1 38.81 -20.19 -52.10
CA CYS A 1 37.90 -19.33 -52.30
C CYS A 1 36.80 -19.18 -51.28
N GLY A 2 36.44 -18.58 -50.45
CA GLY A 2 35.28 -18.51 -49.60
C GLY A 2 35.60 -17.86 -48.29
N GLY A 3 35.50 -16.56 -48.21
CA GLY A 3 35.56 -15.82 -46.98
C GLY A 3 34.23 -15.90 -46.28
N SER A 4 34.21 -16.47 -45.14
CA SER A 4 33.08 -16.36 -44.20
C SER A 4 33.32 -15.16 -43.34
N THR A 5 32.53 -14.17 -43.50
CA THR A 5 32.46 -13.05 -42.56
C THR A 5 31.50 -13.41 -41.47
N SER A 6 32.00 -13.66 -40.30
CA SER A 6 31.19 -13.74 -39.12
C SER A 6 30.71 -12.33 -38.76
N SER A 7 29.41 -12.13 -38.78
CA SER A 7 28.81 -10.94 -38.22
C SER A 7 28.98 -10.96 -36.71
N SER A 8 29.71 -10.03 -36.19
CA SER A 8 29.87 -9.85 -34.76
C SER A 8 28.58 -9.42 -34.12
N ASP A 9 28.21 -10.13 -33.09
CA ASP A 9 27.04 -9.87 -32.25
C ASP A 9 27.29 -8.61 -31.40
N SER A 10 26.90 -7.44 -31.88
CA SER A 10 27.01 -6.19 -31.15
C SER A 10 25.76 -5.79 -30.38
N SER A 11 24.67 -6.58 -30.48
CA SER A 11 23.39 -6.23 -29.87
C SER A 11 23.28 -6.54 -28.38
N ALA A 12 24.07 -7.49 -27.85
CA ALA A 12 24.01 -7.89 -26.46
C ALA A 12 24.63 -6.86 -25.51
N ALA A 13 25.63 -6.10 -25.94
CA ALA A 13 26.31 -5.10 -25.11
C ALA A 13 25.51 -3.81 -24.93
N ALA A 14 24.65 -3.45 -25.89
CA ALA A 14 23.79 -2.26 -25.81
C ALA A 14 22.62 -2.45 -24.83
N ASN A 15 22.08 -3.68 -24.73
CA ASN A 15 20.97 -3.99 -23.81
C ASN A 15 21.40 -3.99 -22.34
N THR A 16 22.66 -4.29 -22.03
CA THR A 16 23.16 -4.31 -20.65
C THR A 16 23.32 -2.90 -20.08
N GLY A 17 23.71 -1.92 -20.92
CA GLY A 17 23.81 -0.53 -20.51
C GLY A 17 22.45 0.12 -20.25
N ASP A 18 21.42 -0.26 -20.99
CA ASP A 18 20.05 0.26 -20.83
C ASP A 18 19.40 -0.26 -19.54
N SER A 19 19.65 -1.52 -19.15
CA SER A 19 19.06 -2.10 -17.93
C SER A 19 19.60 -1.44 -16.66
N ASP A 20 20.83 -0.95 -16.65
CA ASP A 20 21.41 -0.23 -15.51
C ASP A 20 20.79 1.16 -15.33
N LYS A 21 20.12 1.68 -16.34
CA LYS A 21 19.46 2.98 -16.34
C LYS A 21 17.95 2.90 -16.24
N VAL A 22 17.40 1.71 -16.14
CA VAL A 22 15.97 1.48 -15.93
C VAL A 22 15.72 1.12 -14.48
N ILE A 23 14.77 1.82 -13.85
CA ILE A 23 14.28 1.50 -12.51
C ILE A 23 12.87 0.95 -12.64
N THR A 24 12.70 -0.32 -12.35
CA THR A 24 11.40 -1.00 -12.40
C THR A 24 10.78 -1.02 -11.02
N VAL A 25 9.61 -0.38 -10.88
CA VAL A 25 8.92 -0.24 -9.61
C VAL A 25 7.53 -0.84 -9.70
N GLY A 26 7.23 -1.79 -8.82
CA GLY A 26 5.88 -2.33 -8.68
C GLY A 26 5.02 -1.44 -7.81
N ALA A 27 3.77 -1.20 -8.20
CA ALA A 27 2.87 -0.33 -7.48
C ALA A 27 1.41 -0.71 -7.70
N THR A 28 0.54 -0.34 -6.77
CA THR A 28 -0.90 -0.37 -7.02
C THR A 28 -1.31 0.87 -7.83
N PRO A 29 -2.43 0.82 -8.59
CA PRO A 29 -2.75 1.87 -9.57
C PRO A 29 -2.87 3.28 -9.00
N THR A 30 -3.61 3.43 -7.90
CA THR A 30 -3.81 4.73 -7.25
C THR A 30 -3.70 4.60 -5.73
N PRO A 31 -3.04 5.49 -5.03
CA PRO A 31 -2.31 6.66 -5.52
C PRO A 31 -0.89 6.34 -5.98
N HIS A 32 -0.41 5.11 -5.75
CA HIS A 32 1.01 4.74 -5.83
C HIS A 32 1.60 4.90 -7.24
N ALA A 33 1.00 4.27 -8.25
CA ALA A 33 1.50 4.40 -9.63
C ALA A 33 1.39 5.85 -10.13
N GLU A 34 0.34 6.56 -9.74
CA GLU A 34 0.16 7.97 -10.13
C GLU A 34 1.24 8.86 -9.53
N ILE A 35 1.61 8.64 -8.27
CA ILE A 35 2.69 9.38 -7.61
C ILE A 35 4.04 9.07 -8.26
N LEU A 36 4.28 7.79 -8.59
CA LEU A 36 5.48 7.40 -9.35
C LEU A 36 5.56 8.12 -10.69
N ASN A 37 4.46 8.16 -11.43
CA ASN A 37 4.43 8.84 -12.72
C ASN A 37 4.68 10.34 -12.59
N ALA A 38 4.27 10.96 -11.49
CA ALA A 38 4.58 12.35 -11.20
C ALA A 38 6.09 12.59 -10.95
N ALA A 39 6.84 11.55 -10.57
CA ALA A 39 8.27 11.62 -10.35
C ALA A 39 9.10 11.28 -11.60
N LYS A 40 8.45 10.86 -12.68
CA LYS A 40 9.11 10.33 -13.88
C LYS A 40 10.11 11.32 -14.51
N ASP A 41 9.69 12.56 -14.71
CA ASP A 41 10.53 13.58 -15.35
C ASP A 41 11.75 13.92 -14.49
N ALA A 42 11.59 14.02 -13.18
CA ALA A 42 12.69 14.26 -12.26
C ALA A 42 13.71 13.11 -12.29
N LEU A 43 13.21 11.88 -12.43
CA LEU A 43 14.07 10.70 -12.52
C LEU A 43 14.83 10.66 -13.85
N GLU A 44 14.17 11.02 -14.95
CA GLU A 44 14.80 11.14 -16.27
C GLU A 44 15.90 12.19 -16.27
N ALA A 45 15.72 13.31 -15.57
CA ALA A 45 16.74 14.33 -15.40
C ALA A 45 17.99 13.82 -14.69
N GLU A 46 17.87 12.77 -13.90
CA GLU A 46 18.99 12.09 -13.24
C GLU A 46 19.60 10.96 -14.09
N GLY A 47 19.09 10.75 -15.30
CA GLY A 47 19.61 9.76 -16.25
C GLY A 47 18.96 8.38 -16.13
N TYR A 48 17.84 8.26 -15.44
CA TYR A 48 17.13 6.98 -15.28
C TYR A 48 15.78 7.00 -15.97
N THR A 49 15.38 5.85 -16.49
CA THR A 49 14.04 5.62 -17.04
C THR A 49 13.20 4.87 -16.01
N LEU A 50 12.05 5.42 -15.67
CA LEU A 50 11.10 4.76 -14.77
C LEU A 50 10.22 3.80 -15.55
N LYS A 51 10.15 2.55 -15.06
CA LYS A 51 9.19 1.56 -15.53
C LYS A 51 8.28 1.17 -14.37
N VAL A 52 6.99 1.48 -14.49
CA VAL A 52 6.00 1.14 -13.47
C VAL A 52 5.27 -0.15 -13.87
N VAL A 53 5.24 -1.11 -12.95
CA VAL A 53 4.48 -2.36 -13.11
C VAL A 53 3.32 -2.31 -12.11
N GLU A 54 2.08 -2.33 -12.61
CA GLU A 54 0.91 -2.25 -11.75
C GLU A 54 0.45 -3.63 -11.28
N PHE A 55 0.10 -3.68 -9.99
CA PHE A 55 -0.49 -4.85 -9.34
C PHE A 55 -1.81 -4.47 -8.69
N THR A 56 -2.74 -5.41 -8.62
CA THR A 56 -4.06 -5.17 -8.06
C THR A 56 -4.25 -5.76 -6.65
N ASP A 57 -3.26 -6.46 -6.13
CA ASP A 57 -3.26 -7.09 -4.81
C ASP A 57 -2.04 -6.67 -3.99
N TYR A 58 -1.98 -7.12 -2.74
CA TYR A 58 -0.90 -6.79 -1.81
C TYR A 58 0.20 -7.86 -1.71
N VAL A 59 0.02 -9.03 -2.31
CA VAL A 59 0.99 -10.13 -2.20
C VAL A 59 2.03 -10.09 -3.31
N GLN A 60 1.58 -9.94 -4.55
CA GLN A 60 2.44 -10.03 -5.73
C GLN A 60 3.57 -9.00 -5.78
N PRO A 61 3.39 -7.73 -5.36
CA PRO A 61 4.50 -6.77 -5.42
C PRO A 61 5.72 -7.18 -4.60
N ASN A 62 5.51 -7.77 -3.42
CA ASN A 62 6.62 -8.25 -2.61
C ASN A 62 7.25 -9.53 -3.18
N THR A 63 6.44 -10.46 -3.66
CA THR A 63 6.93 -11.67 -4.31
C THR A 63 7.80 -11.34 -5.52
N ALA A 64 7.34 -10.42 -6.38
CA ALA A 64 8.09 -9.97 -7.55
C ALA A 64 9.40 -9.28 -7.16
N LEU A 65 9.41 -8.52 -6.07
CA LEU A 65 10.62 -7.88 -5.57
C LEU A 65 11.63 -8.90 -5.04
N VAL A 66 11.16 -9.88 -4.27
CA VAL A 66 12.01 -10.99 -3.78
C VAL A 66 12.62 -11.76 -4.95
N ASP A 67 11.84 -12.02 -6.00
CA ASP A 67 12.26 -12.79 -7.17
C ASP A 67 13.22 -12.05 -8.10
N GLY A 68 13.44 -10.74 -7.87
CA GLY A 68 14.35 -9.93 -8.69
C GLY A 68 13.71 -9.33 -9.93
N ASP A 69 12.38 -9.43 -10.08
CA ASP A 69 11.66 -8.85 -11.23
C ASP A 69 11.48 -7.35 -11.12
N LEU A 70 11.64 -6.78 -9.94
CA LEU A 70 11.52 -5.36 -9.64
C LEU A 70 12.80 -4.85 -8.96
N ASP A 71 13.10 -3.58 -9.12
CA ASP A 71 14.14 -2.89 -8.34
C ASP A 71 13.59 -2.40 -7.00
N ALA A 72 12.31 -2.05 -6.98
CA ALA A 72 11.62 -1.54 -5.80
C ALA A 72 10.12 -1.78 -5.93
N ASN A 73 9.39 -1.61 -4.84
CA ASN A 73 7.93 -1.49 -4.91
C ASN A 73 7.43 -0.35 -4.01
N TYR A 74 6.24 0.13 -4.34
CA TYR A 74 5.58 1.22 -3.64
C TYR A 74 4.09 0.93 -3.58
N PHE A 75 3.62 0.40 -2.44
CA PHE A 75 2.22 0.02 -2.24
C PHE A 75 1.86 -0.21 -0.77
N GLN A 76 2.82 -0.31 0.14
CA GLN A 76 2.64 -0.88 1.47
C GLN A 76 3.12 0.05 2.58
N HIS A 77 2.50 -0.10 3.75
CA HIS A 77 3.00 0.51 4.98
C HIS A 77 3.96 -0.44 5.71
N THR A 78 4.72 0.11 6.65
CA THR A 78 5.75 -0.62 7.38
C THR A 78 5.23 -1.87 8.12
N PRO A 79 4.08 -1.83 8.82
CA PRO A 79 3.57 -3.04 9.47
C PRO A 79 3.28 -4.18 8.49
N TYR A 80 2.77 -3.87 7.30
CA TYR A 80 2.53 -4.88 6.27
C TYR A 80 3.85 -5.51 5.79
N LEU A 81 4.85 -4.68 5.52
CA LEU A 81 6.18 -5.16 5.10
C LEU A 81 6.79 -6.08 6.15
N ASN A 82 6.77 -5.68 7.40
CA ASN A 82 7.31 -6.47 8.51
C ASN A 82 6.59 -7.80 8.66
N ASN A 83 5.26 -7.80 8.54
CA ASN A 83 4.44 -9.00 8.62
C ASN A 83 4.69 -9.94 7.43
N PHE A 84 4.79 -9.40 6.23
CA PHE A 84 5.15 -10.19 5.03
C PHE A 84 6.50 -10.88 5.20
N ASN A 85 7.51 -10.16 5.66
CA ASN A 85 8.84 -10.73 5.89
C ASN A 85 8.79 -11.87 6.91
N LYS A 86 8.05 -11.68 7.99
CA LYS A 86 7.90 -12.68 9.06
C LYS A 86 7.22 -13.95 8.53
N GLU A 87 6.13 -13.80 7.79
CA GLU A 87 5.33 -14.93 7.29
C GLU A 87 6.03 -15.70 6.17
N ASN A 88 6.85 -15.01 5.36
CA ASN A 88 7.47 -15.60 4.17
C ASN A 88 8.98 -15.89 4.33
N GLY A 89 9.57 -15.59 5.48
CA GLY A 89 11.00 -15.79 5.70
C GLY A 89 11.87 -14.90 4.80
N THR A 90 11.40 -13.73 4.46
CA THR A 90 12.11 -12.77 3.60
C THR A 90 12.64 -11.59 4.43
N ASP A 91 13.47 -10.74 3.81
CA ASP A 91 14.13 -9.62 4.47
C ASP A 91 14.08 -8.32 3.66
N LEU A 92 12.99 -8.09 2.96
CA LEU A 92 12.79 -6.84 2.23
C LEU A 92 12.93 -5.63 3.17
N ALA A 93 13.50 -4.54 2.68
CA ALA A 93 13.79 -3.36 3.49
C ALA A 93 12.95 -2.16 3.06
N ALA A 94 12.54 -1.35 4.02
CA ALA A 94 11.96 -0.04 3.77
C ALA A 94 13.10 0.93 3.43
N ALA A 95 13.16 1.40 2.19
CA ALA A 95 14.23 2.28 1.75
C ALA A 95 13.97 3.73 2.16
N PHE A 96 12.75 4.23 1.99
CA PHE A 96 12.36 5.58 2.40
C PHE A 96 10.84 5.70 2.53
N ASP A 97 10.42 6.67 3.36
CA ASP A 97 9.03 6.96 3.65
C ASP A 97 8.43 7.91 2.61
N MET A 98 7.16 7.74 2.27
CA MET A 98 6.50 8.59 1.30
C MET A 98 5.25 9.29 1.80
N HIS A 99 4.25 8.54 2.26
CA HIS A 99 2.97 9.13 2.60
C HIS A 99 2.16 8.27 3.57
N TYR A 100 1.10 8.89 4.08
CA TYR A 100 0.09 8.24 4.90
C TYR A 100 -1.26 8.30 4.18
N GLU A 101 -2.02 7.21 4.26
CA GLU A 101 -3.40 7.14 3.78
C GLU A 101 -4.31 6.90 4.97
N PRO A 102 -5.23 7.85 5.30
CA PRO A 102 -6.19 7.61 6.37
C PRO A 102 -7.01 6.35 6.12
N PHE A 103 -7.20 5.56 7.18
CA PHE A 103 -7.98 4.33 7.14
C PHE A 103 -9.39 4.64 7.64
N GLY A 104 -10.42 4.15 6.96
CA GLY A 104 -11.77 4.56 7.24
C GLY A 104 -12.79 3.43 7.29
N ILE A 105 -13.89 3.69 8.00
CA ILE A 105 -15.10 2.87 7.99
C ILE A 105 -16.07 3.54 7.02
N TYR A 106 -16.60 2.75 6.08
CA TYR A 106 -17.49 3.25 5.03
C TYR A 106 -18.88 2.62 5.13
N ALA A 107 -19.91 3.41 4.81
CA ALA A 107 -21.29 2.95 4.75
C ALA A 107 -21.48 1.96 3.59
N GLY A 108 -22.08 0.81 3.92
CA GLY A 108 -22.62 -0.14 2.94
C GLY A 108 -24.13 -0.05 2.92
N LYS A 109 -24.81 -1.12 3.36
CA LYS A 109 -26.30 -1.13 3.47
C LYS A 109 -26.82 -0.27 4.61
N THR A 110 -26.00 0.02 5.62
CA THR A 110 -26.35 0.89 6.75
C THR A 110 -25.65 2.23 6.58
N ALA A 111 -26.40 3.32 6.74
CA ALA A 111 -25.95 4.66 6.39
C ALA A 111 -25.05 5.30 7.45
N SER A 112 -25.10 4.85 8.70
CA SER A 112 -24.33 5.41 9.81
C SER A 112 -24.02 4.35 10.85
N ILE A 113 -23.05 4.66 11.71
CA ILE A 113 -22.67 3.76 12.82
C ILE A 113 -23.81 3.66 13.85
N GLU A 114 -24.50 4.77 14.10
CA GLU A 114 -25.62 4.83 15.05
C GLU A 114 -26.80 3.97 14.63
N GLU A 115 -26.99 3.78 13.33
CA GLU A 115 -28.10 2.99 12.77
C GLU A 115 -27.82 1.50 12.67
N LEU A 116 -26.62 1.04 13.06
CA LEU A 116 -26.29 -0.38 13.02
C LEU A 116 -27.26 -1.22 13.84
N ALA A 117 -27.84 -2.22 13.19
CA ALA A 117 -28.71 -3.17 13.86
C ALA A 117 -27.89 -4.25 14.58
N ASP A 118 -28.53 -4.93 15.53
CA ASP A 118 -27.97 -6.14 16.14
C ASP A 118 -27.71 -7.19 15.04
N GLY A 119 -26.52 -7.81 15.04
CA GLY A 119 -26.16 -8.79 14.04
C GLY A 119 -25.70 -8.22 12.69
N ALA A 120 -25.52 -6.89 12.58
CA ALA A 120 -25.06 -6.26 11.34
C ALA A 120 -23.70 -6.80 10.88
N SER A 121 -23.51 -6.85 9.57
CA SER A 121 -22.26 -7.35 8.98
C SER A 121 -21.24 -6.22 8.78
N VAL A 122 -19.98 -6.50 9.13
CA VAL A 122 -18.86 -5.57 8.94
C VAL A 122 -17.71 -6.31 8.28
N ALA A 123 -17.34 -5.88 7.07
CA ALA A 123 -16.21 -6.47 6.34
C ALA A 123 -14.91 -5.74 6.70
N ILE A 124 -13.85 -6.51 6.93
CA ILE A 124 -12.52 -6.00 7.25
C ILE A 124 -11.46 -6.76 6.44
N PRO A 125 -10.25 -6.17 6.24
CA PRO A 125 -9.16 -6.89 5.59
C PRO A 125 -8.78 -8.15 6.36
N ASN A 126 -8.32 -9.18 5.65
CA ASN A 126 -7.98 -10.47 6.26
C ASN A 126 -6.49 -10.72 6.44
N ASP A 127 -5.63 -9.81 6.02
CA ASP A 127 -4.19 -9.93 6.27
C ASP A 127 -3.84 -9.43 7.68
N GLY A 128 -2.84 -10.04 8.31
CA GLY A 128 -2.54 -9.82 9.72
C GLY A 128 -2.40 -8.36 10.14
N SER A 129 -1.67 -7.56 9.37
CA SER A 129 -1.46 -6.15 9.72
C SER A 129 -2.70 -5.28 9.53
N ASN A 130 -3.39 -5.41 8.39
CA ASN A 130 -4.57 -4.59 8.11
C ASN A 130 -5.80 -5.07 8.88
N GLU A 131 -5.93 -6.34 9.17
CA GLU A 131 -6.99 -6.85 10.05
C GLU A 131 -6.83 -6.27 11.45
N THR A 132 -5.62 -6.31 12.01
CA THR A 132 -5.33 -5.68 13.30
C THR A 132 -5.68 -4.20 13.30
N ARG A 133 -5.28 -3.48 12.25
CA ARG A 133 -5.58 -2.06 12.08
C ARG A 133 -7.10 -1.81 12.05
N ALA A 134 -7.85 -2.62 11.32
CA ALA A 134 -9.29 -2.50 11.22
C ALA A 134 -9.99 -2.79 12.56
N LEU A 135 -9.55 -3.80 13.27
CA LEU A 135 -10.10 -4.13 14.60
C LEU A 135 -9.83 -3.02 15.60
N LEU A 136 -8.65 -2.43 15.58
CA LEU A 136 -8.32 -1.27 16.42
C LEU A 136 -9.23 -0.07 16.08
N LEU A 137 -9.51 0.16 14.80
CA LEU A 137 -10.43 1.24 14.39
C LEU A 137 -11.85 0.99 14.87
N LEU A 138 -12.35 -0.25 14.76
CA LEU A 138 -13.67 -0.62 15.27
C LEU A 138 -13.76 -0.45 16.79
N GLN A 139 -12.68 -0.78 17.51
CA GLN A 139 -12.58 -0.54 18.96
C GLN A 139 -12.62 0.96 19.28
N ASP A 140 -11.86 1.78 18.57
CA ASP A 140 -11.85 3.23 18.74
C ASP A 140 -13.24 3.84 18.45
N ALA A 141 -13.97 3.25 17.53
CA ALA A 141 -15.36 3.65 17.22
C ALA A 141 -16.38 3.20 18.28
N GLY A 142 -15.95 2.45 19.29
CA GLY A 142 -16.82 1.96 20.36
C GLY A 142 -17.67 0.77 19.99
N LEU A 143 -17.39 0.09 18.87
CA LEU A 143 -18.23 -1.03 18.38
C LEU A 143 -17.84 -2.38 18.96
N ILE A 144 -16.58 -2.56 19.31
CA ILE A 144 -16.04 -3.81 19.88
C ILE A 144 -14.98 -3.48 20.93
N LYS A 145 -14.59 -4.49 21.69
CA LYS A 145 -13.43 -4.44 22.56
C LYS A 145 -12.53 -5.63 22.27
N LEU A 146 -11.25 -5.38 22.10
CA LEU A 146 -10.22 -6.40 21.89
C LEU A 146 -9.63 -6.82 23.23
N LYS A 147 -9.02 -8.01 23.29
CA LYS A 147 -8.23 -8.40 24.46
C LYS A 147 -7.10 -7.41 24.70
N ASP A 148 -6.64 -7.32 25.95
CA ASP A 148 -5.57 -6.40 26.33
C ASP A 148 -4.27 -6.73 25.58
N GLY A 149 -3.49 -5.69 25.26
CA GLY A 149 -2.19 -5.82 24.62
C GLY A 149 -2.19 -5.85 23.10
N ILE A 150 -3.34 -5.74 22.46
CA ILE A 150 -3.40 -5.62 20.99
C ILE A 150 -2.94 -4.22 20.59
N ASP A 151 -1.94 -4.15 19.73
CA ASP A 151 -1.39 -2.92 19.17
C ASP A 151 -1.08 -3.12 17.68
N PRO A 152 -0.60 -2.08 16.95
CA PRO A 152 -0.32 -2.20 15.52
C PRO A 152 0.71 -3.27 15.12
N THR A 153 1.49 -3.79 16.05
CA THR A 153 2.46 -4.88 15.79
C THR A 153 1.85 -6.26 15.98
N SER A 154 0.61 -6.35 16.42
CA SER A 154 -0.09 -7.61 16.66
C SER A 154 -0.62 -8.25 15.37
N ASP A 155 -0.86 -9.55 15.43
CA ASP A 155 -1.57 -10.32 14.40
C ASP A 155 -2.97 -10.67 14.91
N ALA A 156 -3.80 -9.66 15.20
CA ALA A 156 -5.13 -9.85 15.74
C ALA A 156 -6.09 -10.36 14.69
N THR A 157 -7.04 -11.18 15.13
CA THR A 157 -8.18 -11.64 14.32
C THR A 157 -9.48 -11.38 15.08
N LYS A 158 -10.61 -11.64 14.45
CA LYS A 158 -11.91 -11.52 15.12
C LYS A 158 -12.02 -12.39 16.38
N LEU A 159 -11.19 -13.43 16.52
CA LEU A 159 -11.13 -14.27 17.71
C LEU A 159 -10.57 -13.53 18.94
N ASP A 160 -9.94 -12.39 18.74
CA ASP A 160 -9.40 -11.55 19.81
C ASP A 160 -10.41 -10.53 20.34
N ILE A 161 -11.63 -10.53 19.82
CA ILE A 161 -12.72 -9.68 20.30
C ILE A 161 -13.25 -10.25 21.61
N THR A 162 -13.23 -9.46 22.68
CA THR A 162 -13.72 -9.84 24.00
C THR A 162 -15.14 -9.33 24.28
N GLU A 163 -15.52 -8.20 23.66
CA GLU A 163 -16.85 -7.63 23.76
C GLU A 163 -17.34 -7.22 22.38
N ASN A 164 -18.58 -7.62 22.07
CA ASN A 164 -19.25 -7.31 20.79
C ASN A 164 -20.73 -7.06 21.10
N PRO A 165 -21.05 -5.87 21.66
CA PRO A 165 -22.41 -5.61 22.21
C PRO A 165 -23.52 -5.70 21.17
N LYS A 166 -23.26 -5.41 19.91
CA LYS A 166 -24.25 -5.47 18.83
C LYS A 166 -24.22 -6.79 18.07
N ASN A 167 -23.46 -7.77 18.53
CA ASN A 167 -23.31 -9.06 17.86
C ASN A 167 -22.94 -8.91 16.38
N LEU A 168 -22.03 -7.98 16.08
CA LEU A 168 -21.60 -7.71 14.70
C LEU A 168 -20.99 -8.98 14.09
N ASP A 169 -21.40 -9.26 12.86
CA ASP A 169 -20.85 -10.35 12.06
C ASP A 169 -19.61 -9.81 11.34
N ILE A 170 -18.44 -10.07 11.89
CA ILE A 170 -17.17 -9.62 11.34
C ILE A 170 -16.75 -10.58 10.22
N GLN A 171 -16.67 -10.06 9.00
CA GLN A 171 -16.29 -10.83 7.81
C GLN A 171 -14.88 -10.43 7.38
N GLU A 172 -13.99 -11.41 7.41
CA GLU A 172 -12.56 -11.24 7.05
C GLU A 172 -12.42 -11.50 5.55
N ILE A 173 -12.13 -10.45 4.79
CA ILE A 173 -12.13 -10.46 3.33
C ILE A 173 -10.80 -9.91 2.81
N ALA A 174 -10.32 -10.41 1.67
CA ALA A 174 -9.13 -9.85 1.03
C ALA A 174 -9.31 -8.35 0.77
N ALA A 175 -8.29 -7.55 1.06
CA ALA A 175 -8.38 -6.09 1.04
C ALA A 175 -8.89 -5.54 -0.30
N GLU A 176 -8.47 -6.13 -1.42
CA GLU A 176 -8.88 -5.71 -2.77
C GLU A 176 -10.37 -5.94 -3.05
N GLN A 177 -11.04 -6.79 -2.27
CA GLN A 177 -12.46 -7.08 -2.42
C GLN A 177 -13.36 -6.18 -1.58
N LEU A 178 -12.82 -5.41 -0.65
CA LEU A 178 -13.59 -4.63 0.30
C LEU A 178 -14.50 -3.57 -0.35
N PRO A 179 -14.06 -2.78 -1.33
CA PRO A 179 -14.95 -1.81 -1.96
C PRO A 179 -16.18 -2.49 -2.59
N ARG A 180 -15.97 -3.62 -3.24
CA ARG A 180 -17.06 -4.39 -3.88
C ARG A 180 -18.02 -4.96 -2.83
N SER A 181 -17.53 -5.30 -1.65
CA SER A 181 -18.33 -5.87 -0.57
C SER A 181 -19.38 -4.89 -0.01
N LEU A 182 -19.21 -3.57 -0.23
CA LEU A 182 -20.16 -2.56 0.29
C LEU A 182 -21.60 -2.78 -0.16
N ALA A 183 -21.81 -3.44 -1.31
CA ALA A 183 -23.15 -3.78 -1.77
C ALA A 183 -23.81 -4.88 -0.92
N ASP A 184 -23.02 -5.67 -0.20
CA ASP A 184 -23.47 -6.89 0.48
C ASP A 184 -23.38 -6.82 2.01
N VAL A 185 -22.65 -5.86 2.56
CA VAL A 185 -22.44 -5.72 4.01
C VAL A 185 -22.99 -4.39 4.53
N ASP A 186 -23.19 -4.31 5.83
CA ASP A 186 -23.67 -3.08 6.46
C ASP A 186 -22.60 -1.99 6.51
N LEU A 187 -21.37 -2.35 6.87
CA LEU A 187 -20.20 -1.45 6.86
C LEU A 187 -18.99 -2.21 6.34
N ALA A 188 -18.01 -1.48 5.80
CA ALA A 188 -16.70 -2.04 5.47
C ALA A 188 -15.58 -1.10 5.90
N VAL A 189 -14.46 -1.67 6.33
CA VAL A 189 -13.25 -0.94 6.66
C VAL A 189 -12.28 -1.10 5.49
N ILE A 190 -11.95 -0.01 4.81
CA ILE A 190 -11.28 -0.05 3.51
C ILE A 190 -9.97 0.74 3.53
N ASN A 191 -8.89 0.13 3.02
CA ASN A 191 -7.61 0.80 2.84
C ASN A 191 -7.73 1.96 1.84
N GLY A 192 -6.99 3.03 2.08
CA GLY A 192 -7.10 4.27 1.31
C GLY A 192 -6.91 4.09 -0.20
N ASN A 193 -5.96 3.27 -0.63
CA ASN A 193 -5.73 3.04 -2.06
C ASN A 193 -6.90 2.33 -2.72
N TYR A 194 -7.52 1.36 -2.06
CA TYR A 194 -8.68 0.67 -2.61
C TYR A 194 -9.94 1.54 -2.56
N ALA A 195 -10.06 2.39 -1.54
CA ALA A 195 -11.12 3.40 -1.50
C ALA A 195 -11.00 4.35 -2.71
N LEU A 196 -9.82 4.87 -2.97
CA LEU A 196 -9.57 5.74 -4.13
C LEU A 196 -9.89 5.06 -5.46
N GLN A 197 -9.55 3.78 -5.62
CA GLN A 197 -9.92 3.02 -6.82
C GLN A 197 -11.43 2.91 -7.03
N ALA A 198 -12.19 2.98 -5.95
CA ALA A 198 -13.65 2.93 -5.97
C ALA A 198 -14.29 4.33 -5.92
N ASP A 199 -13.52 5.36 -6.20
CA ASP A 199 -13.94 6.77 -6.17
C ASP A 199 -14.42 7.23 -4.79
N LEU A 200 -13.86 6.65 -3.71
CA LEU A 200 -14.11 7.06 -2.34
C LEU A 200 -12.89 7.78 -1.77
N ASN A 201 -13.12 8.89 -1.09
CA ASN A 201 -12.10 9.65 -0.39
C ASN A 201 -12.30 9.49 1.11
N ALA A 202 -11.30 9.01 1.84
CA ALA A 202 -11.42 8.76 3.28
C ALA A 202 -11.80 10.02 4.07
N ALA A 203 -11.30 11.19 3.67
CA ALA A 203 -11.59 12.44 4.36
C ALA A 203 -13.03 12.92 4.13
N GLU A 204 -13.63 12.61 2.98
CA GLU A 204 -14.95 13.12 2.58
C GLU A 204 -16.06 12.08 2.73
N ASP A 205 -15.77 10.81 2.46
CA ASP A 205 -16.78 9.77 2.28
C ASP A 205 -16.83 8.73 3.41
N SER A 206 -15.83 8.67 4.28
CA SER A 206 -15.85 7.73 5.38
C SER A 206 -16.78 8.20 6.50
N LEU A 207 -17.33 7.27 7.24
CA LEU A 207 -18.10 7.56 8.45
C LEU A 207 -17.18 7.95 9.60
N ILE A 208 -16.07 7.25 9.73
CA ILE A 208 -15.01 7.50 10.72
C ILE A 208 -13.68 7.18 10.08
N THR A 209 -12.66 8.02 10.32
CA THR A 209 -11.27 7.70 10.01
C THR A 209 -10.50 7.37 11.29
N GLU A 210 -9.41 6.63 11.16
CA GLU A 210 -8.54 6.34 12.30
C GLU A 210 -7.88 7.63 12.84
N ASN A 211 -7.44 7.58 14.10
CA ASN A 211 -6.75 8.68 14.75
C ASN A 211 -5.50 9.05 13.95
N PRO A 212 -5.29 10.36 13.61
CA PRO A 212 -4.09 10.82 12.90
C PRO A 212 -2.76 10.45 13.57
N ASP A 213 -2.75 10.13 14.85
CA ASP A 213 -1.54 9.67 15.56
C ASP A 213 -1.00 8.36 14.96
N TYR A 214 -1.83 7.59 14.28
CA TYR A 214 -1.39 6.38 13.58
C TYR A 214 -0.62 6.66 12.28
N ALA A 215 -0.58 7.90 11.81
CA ALA A 215 0.15 8.26 10.58
C ALA A 215 1.63 7.84 10.64
N LYS A 216 2.26 7.91 11.81
CA LYS A 216 3.66 7.51 11.98
C LYS A 216 3.85 6.00 11.88
N VAL A 217 2.84 5.21 12.25
CA VAL A 217 2.89 3.75 12.23
C VAL A 217 2.66 3.20 10.84
N TYR A 218 1.67 3.76 10.13
CA TYR A 218 1.22 3.25 8.84
C TYR A 218 1.73 4.06 7.65
N VAL A 219 2.93 4.59 7.77
CA VAL A 219 3.59 5.27 6.65
C VAL A 219 3.80 4.29 5.50
N ASN A 220 3.39 4.70 4.31
CA ASN A 220 3.67 3.99 3.08
C ASN A 220 5.10 4.25 2.65
N VAL A 221 5.81 3.18 2.33
CA VAL A 221 7.25 3.20 2.05
C VAL A 221 7.53 2.69 0.64
N VAL A 222 8.68 3.06 0.13
CA VAL A 222 9.29 2.38 -1.01
C VAL A 222 10.18 1.29 -0.43
N ALA A 223 9.94 0.05 -0.84
CA ALA A 223 10.71 -1.10 -0.40
C ALA A 223 11.68 -1.58 -1.48
N CYS A 224 12.79 -2.13 -1.06
CA CYS A 224 13.80 -2.75 -1.91
C CYS A 224 14.34 -4.02 -1.23
N ARG A 225 15.20 -4.77 -1.93
CA ARG A 225 15.91 -5.88 -1.31
C ARG A 225 16.90 -5.35 -0.27
N SER A 226 17.06 -6.11 0.82
CA SER A 226 18.01 -5.77 1.87
C SER A 226 19.44 -5.61 1.32
N GLY A 227 20.09 -4.54 1.73
CA GLY A 227 21.43 -4.18 1.24
C GLY A 227 21.44 -3.23 0.05
N GLU A 228 20.29 -3.01 -0.60
CA GLU A 228 20.20 -2.13 -1.78
C GLU A 228 19.68 -0.74 -1.45
N GLU A 229 19.42 -0.44 -0.19
CA GLU A 229 18.83 0.84 0.25
C GLU A 229 19.65 2.06 -0.20
N ASN A 230 20.97 1.91 -0.26
CA ASN A 230 21.88 2.99 -0.64
C ASN A 230 22.41 2.86 -2.09
N SER A 231 21.82 1.99 -2.90
CA SER A 231 22.19 1.87 -4.31
C SER A 231 21.90 3.17 -5.08
N ASP A 232 22.59 3.38 -6.19
CA ASP A 232 22.38 4.55 -7.02
C ASP A 232 20.93 4.67 -7.52
N LYS A 233 20.32 3.54 -7.91
CA LYS A 233 18.93 3.50 -8.36
C LYS A 233 17.97 3.94 -7.26
N ILE A 234 18.11 3.40 -6.06
CA ILE A 234 17.22 3.72 -4.95
C ILE A 234 17.41 5.16 -4.48
N GLN A 235 18.64 5.67 -4.44
CA GLN A 235 18.89 7.06 -4.08
C GLN A 235 18.35 8.04 -5.13
N ALA A 236 18.46 7.72 -6.41
CA ALA A 236 17.86 8.52 -7.48
C ALA A 236 16.34 8.51 -7.39
N LEU A 237 15.75 7.35 -7.15
CA LEU A 237 14.30 7.20 -6.96
C LEU A 237 13.80 8.03 -5.77
N LYS A 238 14.49 7.96 -4.64
CA LYS A 238 14.17 8.75 -3.45
C LYS A 238 14.15 10.24 -3.75
N LYS A 239 15.21 10.74 -4.39
CA LYS A 239 15.34 12.17 -4.73
C LYS A 239 14.20 12.64 -5.63
N ALA A 240 13.86 11.84 -6.65
CA ALA A 240 12.79 12.17 -7.58
C ALA A 240 11.40 12.11 -6.90
N MET A 241 11.14 11.10 -6.08
CA MET A 241 9.85 10.91 -5.41
C MET A 241 9.61 11.88 -4.27
N GLN A 242 10.64 12.29 -3.55
CA GLN A 242 10.54 13.24 -2.44
C GLN A 242 10.78 14.69 -2.88
N SER A 243 10.52 15.00 -4.12
CA SER A 243 10.67 16.35 -4.67
C SER A 243 9.49 17.24 -4.30
N ASP A 244 9.70 18.57 -4.39
CA ASP A 244 8.64 19.55 -4.19
C ASP A 244 7.49 19.40 -5.21
N ASP A 245 7.82 19.03 -6.43
CA ASP A 245 6.83 18.81 -7.49
C ASP A 245 5.91 17.64 -7.17
N VAL A 246 6.44 16.54 -6.64
CA VAL A 246 5.64 15.39 -6.22
C VAL A 246 4.76 15.75 -5.01
N LYS A 247 5.30 16.47 -4.04
CA LYS A 247 4.53 16.94 -2.89
C LYS A 247 3.35 17.79 -3.34
N LYS A 248 3.58 18.73 -4.24
CA LYS A 248 2.54 19.58 -4.80
C LYS A 248 1.48 18.76 -5.53
N TYR A 249 1.91 17.81 -6.34
CA TYR A 249 1.01 16.90 -7.05
C TYR A 249 0.07 16.15 -6.08
N VAL A 250 0.63 15.61 -5.00
CA VAL A 250 -0.14 14.88 -3.99
C VAL A 250 -1.15 15.79 -3.29
N ASP A 251 -0.71 16.97 -2.86
CA ASP A 251 -1.55 17.91 -2.15
C ASP A 251 -2.73 18.40 -3.02
N GLU A 252 -2.49 18.63 -4.30
CA GLU A 252 -3.52 19.12 -5.22
C GLU A 252 -4.46 18.00 -5.71
N THR A 253 -3.97 16.76 -5.81
CA THR A 253 -4.72 15.66 -6.43
C THR A 253 -5.62 14.91 -5.47
N TYR A 254 -5.15 14.62 -4.24
CA TYR A 254 -5.84 13.67 -3.36
C TYR A 254 -6.64 14.29 -2.23
N LYS A 255 -6.53 15.59 -2.01
CA LYS A 255 -7.39 16.36 -1.09
C LYS A 255 -7.57 15.70 0.29
N GLY A 256 -6.47 15.34 0.93
CA GLY A 256 -6.47 14.73 2.26
C GLY A 256 -6.55 13.21 2.30
N ALA A 257 -6.85 12.55 1.18
CA ALA A 257 -6.82 11.08 1.11
C ALA A 257 -5.40 10.53 1.10
N VAL A 258 -4.42 11.33 0.75
CA VAL A 258 -2.99 11.02 0.76
C VAL A 258 -2.25 12.21 1.36
N VAL A 259 -1.43 11.95 2.38
CA VAL A 259 -0.68 12.99 3.09
C VAL A 259 0.81 12.65 3.04
N THR A 260 1.61 13.49 2.40
CA THR A 260 3.06 13.28 2.33
C THR A 260 3.71 13.43 3.71
N VAL A 261 4.78 12.64 3.95
CA VAL A 261 5.54 12.66 5.20
C VAL A 261 6.97 13.14 5.01
N PHE A 262 7.25 13.75 3.89
CA PHE A 262 8.57 14.31 3.59
C PHE A 262 8.52 15.81 3.33
#